data_2952d879473ec852b5c9c12176413bd4
#
_entry.id   2952d879473ec852b5c9c12176413bd4
#
_cell.length_a   1.000
_cell.length_b   1.000
_cell.length_c   1.000
_cell.angle_alpha   90.00
_cell.angle_beta   90.00
_cell.angle_gamma   90.00
#
_symmetry.space_group_name_H-M   'P 1'
#
loop_
_entity.id
_entity.type
_entity.pdbx_description
1 polymer ?
#
loop_
_entity_poly.entity_id
_entity_poly.type
_entity_poly.pdbx_seq_one_letter_code
_entity_poly.pdbx_strand_id
1 'polypeptide(L)'
;EQTLAEIETAVGNAKAAGIEIVHGFFVVGIPDETEEDLRATFRFASKIRVDSFGFNRLCVYRGTPLWQEYIKRGLVNDALDWYKYFKCTSIDPSCLPGEEVHRIRSEEMRKLIIYKFTRYPLQTFRLLRRFVRFMPLRDVLYLVVKPFLGKKAGATNAEVVSRAVEHADAKSAAADLTSLSDEALELAIAGSKA
;
A
#
# COMPACT_ATOMS: atom_id res chain seq x y z
N GLU A 1 13.52 18.63 -5.92
CA GLU A 1 13.82 17.29 -6.43
C GLU A 1 14.55 16.51 -5.34
N GLN A 2 14.12 15.29 -5.02
CA GLN A 2 14.74 14.48 -3.97
C GLN A 2 15.66 13.45 -4.61
N THR A 3 16.82 13.24 -4.02
CA THR A 3 17.76 12.20 -4.39
C THR A 3 17.51 10.89 -3.62
N LEU A 4 17.95 9.76 -4.15
CA LEU A 4 17.86 8.46 -3.47
C LEU A 4 18.59 8.46 -2.12
N ALA A 5 19.72 9.17 -2.01
CA ALA A 5 20.49 9.31 -0.77
C ALA A 5 19.73 10.08 0.30
N GLU A 6 18.99 11.13 -0.08
CA GLU A 6 18.13 11.87 0.85
C GLU A 6 16.98 11.02 1.35
N ILE A 7 16.39 10.18 0.49
CA ILE A 7 15.33 9.23 0.88
C ILE A 7 15.89 8.21 1.88
N GLU A 8 17.06 7.62 1.62
CA GLU A 8 17.72 6.69 2.55
C GLU A 8 17.99 7.35 3.90
N THR A 9 18.48 8.58 3.89
CA THR A 9 18.75 9.37 5.10
C THR A 9 17.45 9.65 5.87
N ALA A 10 16.40 10.09 5.19
CA ALA A 10 15.11 10.37 5.82
C ALA A 10 14.51 9.13 6.50
N VAL A 11 14.55 7.97 5.83
CA VAL A 11 14.10 6.70 6.41
C VAL A 11 14.97 6.31 7.61
N GLY A 12 16.30 6.49 7.51
CA GLY A 12 17.23 6.26 8.62
C GLY A 12 16.91 7.11 9.84
N ASN A 13 16.70 8.40 9.63
CA ASN A 13 16.34 9.36 10.69
C ASN A 13 15.00 9.02 11.34
N ALA A 14 13.99 8.66 10.53
CA ALA A 14 12.68 8.22 11.05
C ALA A 14 12.82 7.00 11.97
N LYS A 15 13.65 6.03 11.59
CA LYS A 15 13.93 4.85 12.42
C LYS A 15 14.72 5.19 13.68
N ALA A 16 15.71 6.07 13.59
CA ALA A 16 16.49 6.53 14.75
C ALA A 16 15.62 7.31 15.74
N ALA A 17 14.66 8.09 15.26
CA ALA A 17 13.66 8.80 16.07
C ALA A 17 12.60 7.89 16.71
N GLY A 18 12.65 6.57 16.48
CA GLY A 18 11.72 5.62 17.09
C GLY A 18 10.38 5.46 16.36
N ILE A 19 10.26 5.98 15.12
CA ILE A 19 9.04 5.74 14.32
C ILE A 19 8.91 4.25 14.07
N GLU A 20 7.83 3.68 14.58
CA GLU A 20 7.64 2.25 14.62
C GLU A 20 7.41 1.62 13.24
N ILE A 21 6.60 2.28 12.39
CA ILE A 21 6.29 1.81 11.03
C ILE A 21 6.58 2.92 10.04
N VAL A 22 7.51 2.66 9.13
CA VAL A 22 7.79 3.50 7.97
C VAL A 22 7.31 2.75 6.73
N HIS A 23 6.35 3.33 6.02
CA HIS A 23 5.82 2.77 4.78
C HIS A 23 6.42 3.49 3.58
N GLY A 24 6.95 2.72 2.62
CA GLY A 24 7.45 3.23 1.34
C GLY A 24 6.39 3.12 0.25
N PHE A 25 6.00 4.24 -0.35
CA PHE A 25 5.19 4.25 -1.57
C PHE A 25 6.07 4.45 -2.78
N PHE A 26 6.00 3.52 -3.72
CA PHE A 26 6.72 3.57 -4.99
C PHE A 26 5.73 3.70 -6.13
N VAL A 27 6.09 4.52 -7.11
CA VAL A 27 5.33 4.65 -8.35
C VAL A 27 6.07 3.89 -9.45
N VAL A 28 5.35 3.13 -10.24
CA VAL A 28 5.85 2.36 -11.40
C VAL A 28 4.96 2.65 -12.61
N GLY A 29 5.45 2.36 -13.81
CA GLY A 29 4.74 2.68 -15.06
C GLY A 29 4.77 4.17 -15.37
N ILE A 30 5.89 4.82 -15.09
CA ILE A 30 6.13 6.22 -15.50
C ILE A 30 6.46 6.29 -16.99
N PRO A 31 6.29 7.47 -17.65
CA PRO A 31 6.66 7.64 -19.05
C PRO A 31 8.09 7.17 -19.32
N ASP A 32 8.24 6.43 -20.40
CA ASP A 32 9.53 5.95 -20.90
C ASP A 32 10.29 5.00 -19.94
N GLU A 33 9.65 4.51 -18.86
CA GLU A 33 10.23 3.54 -17.93
C GLU A 33 10.55 2.23 -18.65
N THR A 34 11.79 1.79 -18.55
CA THR A 34 12.27 0.51 -19.06
C THR A 34 12.13 -0.61 -18.01
N GLU A 35 12.33 -1.87 -18.44
CA GLU A 35 12.39 -3.00 -17.50
C GLU A 35 13.51 -2.82 -16.46
N GLU A 36 14.66 -2.26 -16.88
CA GLU A 36 15.80 -2.03 -15.99
C GLU A 36 15.47 -0.98 -14.92
N ASP A 37 14.77 0.11 -15.28
CA ASP A 37 14.34 1.14 -14.35
C ASP A 37 13.32 0.59 -13.34
N LEU A 38 12.36 -0.20 -13.83
CA LEU A 38 11.38 -0.87 -12.98
C LEU A 38 12.08 -1.80 -11.97
N ARG A 39 13.01 -2.64 -12.41
CA ARG A 39 13.79 -3.52 -11.53
C ARG A 39 14.70 -2.73 -10.58
N ALA A 40 15.27 -1.59 -11.02
CA ALA A 40 16.07 -0.71 -10.18
C ALA A 40 15.23 -0.14 -9.02
N THR A 41 13.98 0.22 -9.26
CA THR A 41 13.04 0.65 -8.22
C THR A 41 12.84 -0.42 -7.14
N PHE A 42 12.70 -1.69 -7.52
CA PHE A 42 12.60 -2.79 -6.55
C PHE A 42 13.93 -3.06 -5.82
N ARG A 43 15.06 -2.96 -6.50
CA ARG A 43 16.38 -3.05 -5.87
C ARG A 43 16.55 -1.95 -4.82
N PHE A 44 16.16 -0.72 -5.13
CA PHE A 44 16.18 0.37 -4.16
C PHE A 44 15.27 0.10 -2.96
N ALA A 45 14.02 -0.34 -3.18
CA ALA A 45 13.10 -0.72 -2.12
C ALA A 45 13.63 -1.82 -1.19
N SER A 46 14.48 -2.71 -1.71
CA SER A 46 15.12 -3.74 -0.89
C SER A 46 16.21 -3.20 0.02
N LYS A 47 16.93 -2.15 -0.41
CA LYS A 47 18.04 -1.53 0.34
C LYS A 47 17.54 -0.66 1.49
N ILE A 48 16.51 0.16 1.25
CA ILE A 48 15.99 1.06 2.28
C ILE A 48 15.28 0.30 3.41
N ARG A 49 15.35 0.84 4.62
CA ARG A 49 14.87 0.19 5.85
C ARG A 49 13.39 0.48 6.13
N VAL A 50 12.54 0.51 5.10
CA VAL A 50 11.09 0.59 5.31
C VAL A 50 10.53 -0.73 5.83
N ASP A 51 9.48 -0.65 6.64
CA ASP A 51 8.82 -1.82 7.23
C ASP A 51 7.83 -2.46 6.25
N SER A 52 7.11 -1.63 5.52
CA SER A 52 6.15 -2.04 4.51
C SER A 52 6.31 -1.20 3.24
N PHE A 53 5.77 -1.69 2.14
CA PHE A 53 5.91 -1.03 0.85
C PHE A 53 4.69 -1.27 -0.03
N GLY A 54 4.35 -0.27 -0.83
CA GLY A 54 3.34 -0.34 -1.87
C GLY A 54 3.93 0.10 -3.21
N PHE A 55 3.62 -0.63 -4.28
CA PHE A 55 4.01 -0.27 -5.64
C PHE A 55 2.74 0.00 -6.45
N ASN A 56 2.50 1.27 -6.74
CA ASN A 56 1.32 1.73 -7.45
C ASN A 56 1.69 2.14 -8.87
N ARG A 57 0.82 1.81 -9.82
CA ARG A 57 0.98 2.34 -11.17
C ARG A 57 0.67 3.83 -11.19
N LEU A 58 1.42 4.56 -12.03
CA LEU A 58 1.15 5.96 -12.24
C LEU A 58 -0.27 6.15 -12.79
N CYS A 59 -1.01 7.02 -12.16
CA CYS A 59 -2.29 7.54 -12.66
C CYS A 59 -2.16 9.04 -12.87
N VAL A 60 -2.32 9.49 -14.09
CA VAL A 60 -2.12 10.90 -14.45
C VAL A 60 -3.42 11.67 -14.32
N TYR A 61 -3.41 12.72 -13.52
CA TYR A 61 -4.61 13.53 -13.25
C TYR A 61 -4.75 14.67 -14.26
N ARG A 62 -6.02 14.96 -14.66
CA ARG A 62 -6.36 16.13 -15.46
C ARG A 62 -5.82 17.40 -14.82
N GLY A 63 -5.39 18.36 -15.67
CA GLY A 63 -4.87 19.63 -15.22
C GLY A 63 -3.39 19.62 -14.80
N THR A 64 -2.74 18.46 -14.79
CA THR A 64 -1.29 18.38 -14.54
C THR A 64 -0.47 18.57 -15.81
N PRO A 65 0.79 19.05 -15.72
CA PRO A 65 1.69 19.10 -16.89
C PRO A 65 1.83 17.75 -17.59
N LEU A 66 1.88 16.67 -16.83
CA LEU A 66 1.98 15.31 -17.35
C LEU A 66 0.72 14.89 -18.13
N TRP A 67 -0.49 15.38 -17.74
CA TRP A 67 -1.72 15.19 -18.50
C TRP A 67 -1.63 15.82 -19.89
N GLN A 68 -1.06 17.03 -19.97
CA GLN A 68 -0.86 17.72 -21.25
C GLN A 68 0.12 16.97 -22.16
N GLU A 69 1.14 16.39 -21.57
CA GLU A 69 2.09 15.49 -22.26
C GLU A 69 1.37 14.27 -22.84
N TYR A 70 0.49 13.64 -22.06
CA TYR A 70 -0.29 12.47 -22.49
C TYR A 70 -1.28 12.81 -23.61
N ILE A 71 -1.89 14.01 -23.58
CA ILE A 71 -2.72 14.50 -24.69
C ILE A 71 -1.86 14.63 -25.95
N LYS A 72 -0.68 15.26 -25.87
CA LYS A 72 0.24 15.41 -27.02
C LYS A 72 0.69 14.07 -27.60
N ARG A 73 0.89 13.06 -26.76
CA ARG A 73 1.26 11.69 -27.18
C ARG A 73 0.03 10.89 -27.69
N GLY A 74 -1.17 11.43 -27.64
CA GLY A 74 -2.39 10.72 -28.04
C GLY A 74 -2.83 9.59 -27.10
N LEU A 75 -2.30 9.56 -25.89
CA LEU A 75 -2.58 8.52 -24.89
C LEU A 75 -3.89 8.75 -24.15
N VAL A 76 -4.31 9.99 -24.02
CA VAL A 76 -5.54 10.41 -23.36
C VAL A 76 -6.23 11.51 -24.17
N ASN A 77 -7.53 11.69 -23.94
CA ASN A 77 -8.30 12.83 -24.47
C ASN A 77 -9.29 13.30 -23.41
N ASP A 78 -9.90 14.47 -23.63
CA ASP A 78 -10.84 15.06 -22.67
C ASP A 78 -12.19 14.33 -22.58
N ALA A 79 -12.50 13.46 -23.56
CA ALA A 79 -13.68 12.60 -23.54
C ALA A 79 -13.44 11.27 -22.75
N LEU A 80 -12.25 11.07 -22.19
CA LEU A 80 -11.92 9.88 -21.43
C LEU A 80 -12.86 9.72 -20.23
N ASP A 81 -13.46 8.54 -20.09
CA ASP A 81 -14.22 8.18 -18.89
C ASP A 81 -13.26 8.09 -17.70
N TRP A 82 -13.27 9.16 -16.90
CA TRP A 82 -12.38 9.30 -15.74
C TRP A 82 -12.53 8.16 -14.74
N TYR A 83 -13.72 7.65 -14.52
CA TYR A 83 -13.96 6.56 -13.59
C TYR A 83 -13.33 5.25 -14.05
N LYS A 84 -13.47 4.94 -15.35
CA LYS A 84 -12.79 3.78 -15.95
C LYS A 84 -11.27 3.93 -15.92
N TYR A 85 -10.77 5.12 -16.25
CA TYR A 85 -9.35 5.43 -16.22
C TYR A 85 -8.76 5.22 -14.83
N PHE A 86 -9.38 5.79 -13.80
CA PHE A 86 -8.91 5.71 -12.42
C PHE A 86 -8.91 4.27 -11.89
N LYS A 87 -9.93 3.47 -12.22
CA LYS A 87 -10.01 2.07 -11.78
C LYS A 87 -9.11 1.11 -12.55
N CYS A 88 -8.93 1.30 -13.84
CA CYS A 88 -8.36 0.28 -14.70
C CYS A 88 -6.93 0.56 -15.13
N THR A 89 -6.43 1.81 -14.97
CA THR A 89 -5.09 2.22 -15.46
C THR A 89 -4.76 1.61 -16.83
N SER A 90 -5.69 1.73 -17.77
CA SER A 90 -5.61 1.12 -19.11
C SER A 90 -4.59 1.81 -20.02
N ILE A 91 -4.05 2.95 -19.58
CA ILE A 91 -3.06 3.73 -20.31
C ILE A 91 -1.69 3.40 -19.72
N ASP A 92 -0.84 2.89 -20.57
CA ASP A 92 0.52 2.51 -20.21
C ASP A 92 1.51 3.37 -20.98
N PRO A 93 2.09 4.38 -20.31
CA PRO A 93 3.04 5.28 -20.96
C PRO A 93 4.47 4.74 -20.90
N SER A 94 4.71 3.64 -20.19
CA SER A 94 6.02 3.01 -20.14
C SER A 94 6.39 2.36 -21.48
N CYS A 95 7.65 2.08 -21.69
CA CYS A 95 8.13 1.33 -22.86
C CYS A 95 7.66 -0.16 -22.83
N LEU A 96 7.07 -0.59 -21.74
CA LEU A 96 6.64 -1.98 -21.51
C LEU A 96 5.11 -2.10 -21.64
N PRO A 97 4.60 -3.15 -22.27
CA PRO A 97 3.19 -3.49 -22.21
C PRO A 97 2.70 -3.65 -20.77
N GLY A 98 1.47 -3.22 -20.46
CA GLY A 98 0.93 -3.26 -19.09
C GLY A 98 0.91 -4.65 -18.46
N GLU A 99 0.79 -5.71 -19.26
CA GLU A 99 0.92 -7.09 -18.78
C GLU A 99 2.34 -7.42 -18.34
N GLU A 100 3.33 -6.90 -19.03
CA GLU A 100 4.74 -7.08 -18.72
C GLU A 100 5.12 -6.35 -17.43
N VAL A 101 4.70 -5.09 -17.29
CA VAL A 101 4.85 -4.33 -16.02
C VAL A 101 4.22 -5.11 -14.86
N HIS A 102 3.04 -5.69 -15.05
CA HIS A 102 2.38 -6.49 -14.03
C HIS A 102 3.14 -7.78 -13.70
N ARG A 103 3.70 -8.44 -14.71
CA ARG A 103 4.51 -9.65 -14.55
C ARG A 103 5.76 -9.36 -13.72
N ILE A 104 6.55 -8.36 -14.16
CA ILE A 104 7.79 -7.94 -13.49
C ILE A 104 7.49 -7.50 -12.06
N ARG A 105 6.48 -6.64 -11.86
CA ARG A 105 6.05 -6.21 -10.52
C ARG A 105 5.74 -7.40 -9.62
N SER A 106 5.02 -8.40 -10.11
CA SER A 106 4.66 -9.58 -9.32
C SER A 106 5.86 -10.45 -8.99
N GLU A 107 6.79 -10.59 -9.92
CA GLU A 107 8.04 -11.31 -9.75
C GLU A 107 8.93 -10.63 -8.69
N GLU A 108 9.19 -9.33 -8.85
CA GLU A 108 10.05 -8.57 -7.95
C GLU A 108 9.42 -8.42 -6.56
N MET A 109 8.10 -8.31 -6.47
CA MET A 109 7.39 -8.31 -5.18
C MET A 109 7.62 -9.60 -4.41
N ARG A 110 7.56 -10.78 -5.08
CA ARG A 110 7.87 -12.07 -4.44
C ARG A 110 9.29 -12.11 -3.89
N LYS A 111 10.28 -11.69 -4.72
CA LYS A 111 11.68 -11.61 -4.31
C LYS A 111 11.85 -10.69 -3.10
N LEU A 112 11.21 -9.52 -3.12
CA LEU A 112 11.28 -8.54 -2.04
C LEU A 112 10.66 -9.06 -0.73
N ILE A 113 9.52 -9.74 -0.80
CA ILE A 113 8.89 -10.37 0.37
C ILE A 113 9.82 -11.44 0.95
N ILE A 114 10.34 -12.36 0.13
CA ILE A 114 11.27 -13.40 0.57
C ILE A 114 12.50 -12.75 1.22
N TYR A 115 13.08 -11.73 0.58
CA TYR A 115 14.22 -11.00 1.12
C TYR A 115 13.94 -10.40 2.51
N LYS A 116 12.78 -9.75 2.70
CA LYS A 116 12.42 -9.17 4.00
C LYS A 116 12.22 -10.24 5.08
N PHE A 117 11.60 -11.37 4.74
CA PHE A 117 11.43 -12.49 5.68
C PHE A 117 12.76 -13.12 6.09
N THR A 118 13.70 -13.27 5.18
CA THR A 118 14.99 -13.91 5.44
C THR A 118 15.97 -12.95 6.11
N ARG A 119 16.02 -11.70 5.69
CA ARG A 119 17.02 -10.73 6.18
C ARG A 119 16.60 -10.02 7.46
N TYR A 120 15.29 -9.82 7.65
CA TYR A 120 14.72 -9.07 8.77
C TYR A 120 13.55 -9.81 9.44
N PRO A 121 13.73 -11.07 9.91
CA PRO A 121 12.63 -11.91 10.39
C PRO A 121 11.89 -11.31 11.59
N LEU A 122 12.63 -10.75 12.56
CA LEU A 122 12.02 -10.14 13.76
C LEU A 122 11.19 -8.90 13.43
N GLN A 123 11.66 -8.05 12.50
CA GLN A 123 10.94 -6.87 12.05
C GLN A 123 9.67 -7.29 11.31
N THR A 124 9.78 -8.26 10.41
CA THR A 124 8.64 -8.79 9.66
C THR A 124 7.61 -9.42 10.59
N PHE A 125 8.03 -10.20 11.59
CA PHE A 125 7.13 -10.78 12.59
C PHE A 125 6.41 -9.71 13.43
N ARG A 126 7.14 -8.68 13.89
CA ARG A 126 6.53 -7.55 14.61
C ARG A 126 5.48 -6.83 13.77
N LEU A 127 5.78 -6.60 12.49
CA LEU A 127 4.85 -6.00 11.54
C LEU A 127 3.59 -6.84 11.35
N LEU A 128 3.74 -8.15 11.09
CA LEU A 128 2.61 -9.08 10.95
C LEU A 128 1.73 -9.12 12.21
N ARG A 129 2.35 -9.19 13.41
CA ARG A 129 1.62 -9.17 14.68
C ARG A 129 0.80 -7.90 14.85
N ARG A 130 1.28 -6.75 14.35
CA ARG A 130 0.53 -5.50 14.36
C ARG A 130 -0.64 -5.53 13.39
N PHE A 131 -0.43 -5.99 12.17
CA PHE A 131 -1.52 -6.10 11.19
C PHE A 131 -2.67 -6.98 11.70
N VAL A 132 -2.38 -8.09 12.36
CA VAL A 132 -3.38 -8.96 12.99
C VAL A 132 -4.21 -8.23 14.05
N ARG A 133 -3.70 -7.15 14.64
CA ARG A 133 -4.44 -6.32 15.60
C ARG A 133 -5.54 -5.47 14.93
N PHE A 134 -5.36 -5.11 13.67
CA PHE A 134 -6.24 -4.20 12.92
C PHE A 134 -7.09 -4.92 11.87
N MET A 135 -6.69 -6.12 11.46
CA MET A 135 -7.42 -6.89 10.45
C MET A 135 -7.40 -8.39 10.78
N PRO A 136 -8.37 -9.18 10.28
CA PRO A 136 -8.41 -10.62 10.47
C PRO A 136 -7.13 -11.30 9.97
N LEU A 137 -6.66 -12.31 10.68
CA LEU A 137 -5.45 -13.07 10.33
C LEU A 137 -5.49 -13.61 8.90
N ARG A 138 -6.65 -14.07 8.44
CA ARG A 138 -6.85 -14.56 7.06
C ARG A 138 -6.48 -13.50 6.02
N ASP A 139 -6.80 -12.22 6.27
CA ASP A 139 -6.56 -11.12 5.33
C ASP A 139 -5.08 -10.72 5.37
N VAL A 140 -4.43 -10.77 6.54
CA VAL A 140 -2.98 -10.59 6.68
C VAL A 140 -2.24 -11.69 5.91
N LEU A 141 -2.63 -12.96 6.10
CA LEU A 141 -2.05 -14.08 5.38
C LEU A 141 -2.29 -13.97 3.87
N TYR A 142 -3.49 -13.54 3.47
CA TYR A 142 -3.81 -13.29 2.07
C TYR A 142 -2.89 -12.25 1.44
N LEU A 143 -2.64 -11.11 2.10
CA LEU A 143 -1.73 -10.07 1.60
C LEU A 143 -0.30 -10.58 1.40
N VAL A 144 0.18 -11.45 2.28
CA VAL A 144 1.51 -12.07 2.19
C VAL A 144 1.57 -13.11 1.07
N VAL A 145 0.53 -13.94 0.94
CA VAL A 145 0.51 -15.09 0.01
C VAL A 145 0.06 -14.68 -1.39
N LYS A 146 -0.77 -13.64 -1.53
CA LYS A 146 -1.30 -13.17 -2.82
C LYS A 146 -0.25 -13.04 -3.94
N PRO A 147 0.95 -12.47 -3.73
CA PRO A 147 1.97 -12.38 -4.77
C PRO A 147 2.41 -13.73 -5.32
N PHE A 148 2.18 -14.82 -4.58
CA PHE A 148 2.55 -16.20 -4.96
C PHE A 148 1.40 -16.97 -5.64
N LEU A 149 0.16 -16.50 -5.55
CA LEU A 149 -1.03 -17.22 -6.04
C LEU A 149 -1.37 -16.98 -7.52
N GLY A 150 -0.68 -16.09 -8.22
CA GLY A 150 -0.94 -15.80 -9.64
C GLY A 150 -2.28 -15.09 -9.92
N LYS A 151 -2.61 -14.88 -11.20
CA LYS A 151 -3.79 -14.10 -11.66
C LYS A 151 -5.18 -14.62 -11.20
N LYS A 152 -5.28 -15.84 -10.69
CA LYS A 152 -6.57 -16.46 -10.27
C LYS A 152 -6.94 -16.23 -8.81
N ALA A 153 -6.12 -15.56 -8.04
CA ALA A 153 -6.42 -15.30 -6.64
C ALA A 153 -7.43 -14.16 -6.50
N GLY A 154 -8.61 -14.51 -6.02
CA GLY A 154 -9.81 -13.75 -5.65
C GLY A 154 -9.67 -12.25 -5.35
N ALA A 155 -10.18 -11.76 -4.25
CA ALA A 155 -10.34 -10.35 -3.89
C ALA A 155 -9.20 -9.40 -4.34
N THR A 156 -9.55 -8.22 -4.83
CA THR A 156 -8.59 -7.14 -5.12
C THR A 156 -8.00 -6.59 -3.82
N ASN A 157 -6.84 -5.89 -3.88
CA ASN A 157 -6.30 -5.20 -2.70
C ASN A 157 -7.31 -4.18 -2.14
N ALA A 158 -8.11 -3.55 -3.00
CA ALA A 158 -9.15 -2.62 -2.60
C ALA A 158 -10.23 -3.31 -1.76
N GLU A 159 -10.66 -4.52 -2.10
CA GLU A 159 -11.64 -5.28 -1.31
C GLU A 159 -11.10 -5.77 0.02
N VAL A 160 -9.79 -6.11 0.07
CA VAL A 160 -9.12 -6.47 1.34
C VAL A 160 -9.00 -5.24 2.24
N VAL A 161 -8.62 -4.08 1.67
CA VAL A 161 -8.53 -2.81 2.40
C VAL A 161 -9.90 -2.35 2.87
N SER A 162 -10.96 -2.44 2.03
CA SER A 162 -12.33 -2.10 2.42
C SER A 162 -12.80 -2.93 3.61
N ARG A 163 -12.60 -4.25 3.57
CA ARG A 163 -12.92 -5.14 4.70
C ARG A 163 -12.11 -4.83 5.96
N ALA A 164 -10.85 -4.41 5.81
CA ALA A 164 -10.02 -4.02 6.94
C ALA A 164 -10.53 -2.73 7.59
N VAL A 165 -10.97 -1.74 6.79
CA VAL A 165 -11.59 -0.51 7.27
C VAL A 165 -12.90 -0.82 8.00
N GLU A 166 -13.80 -1.59 7.40
CA GLU A 166 -15.06 -2.02 8.01
C GLU A 166 -14.84 -2.74 9.36
N HIS A 167 -13.82 -3.58 9.43
CA HIS A 167 -13.45 -4.28 10.67
C HIS A 167 -12.90 -3.34 11.73
N ALA A 168 -12.11 -2.35 11.34
CA ALA A 168 -11.57 -1.34 12.24
C ALA A 168 -12.68 -0.43 12.79
N ASP A 169 -13.60 0.00 11.91
CA ASP A 169 -14.75 0.82 12.29
C ASP A 169 -15.70 0.08 13.23
N ALA A 170 -16.00 -1.19 12.95
CA ALA A 170 -16.81 -2.03 13.82
C ALA A 170 -16.17 -2.23 15.21
N LYS A 171 -14.84 -2.36 15.26
CA LYS A 171 -14.11 -2.51 16.51
C LYS A 171 -14.05 -1.22 17.31
N SER A 172 -13.93 -0.06 16.63
CA SER A 172 -14.01 1.26 17.26
C SER A 172 -15.40 1.51 17.83
N ALA A 173 -16.46 1.25 17.05
CA ALA A 173 -17.84 1.39 17.50
C ALA A 173 -18.16 0.46 18.71
N ALA A 174 -17.64 -0.75 18.72
CA ALA A 174 -17.80 -1.66 19.85
C ALA A 174 -17.07 -1.16 21.12
N ALA A 175 -15.89 -0.55 20.96
CA ALA A 175 -15.16 0.06 22.07
C ALA A 175 -15.91 1.27 22.65
N ASP A 176 -16.47 2.13 21.79
CA ASP A 176 -17.27 3.28 22.20
C ASP A 176 -18.54 2.86 22.94
N LEU A 177 -19.24 1.81 22.49
CA LEU A 177 -20.40 1.24 23.17
C LEU A 177 -20.05 0.65 24.55
N THR A 178 -18.88 0.05 24.68
CA THR A 178 -18.41 -0.48 25.96
C THR A 178 -18.12 0.64 26.95
N SER A 179 -17.45 1.72 26.50
CA SER A 179 -17.18 2.89 27.34
C SER A 179 -18.45 3.59 27.81
N LEU A 180 -19.46 3.73 26.93
CA LEU A 180 -20.76 4.30 27.27
C LEU A 180 -21.53 3.43 28.27
N SER A 181 -21.42 2.12 28.20
CA SER A 181 -22.06 1.20 29.17
C SER A 181 -21.41 1.30 30.54
N ASP A 182 -20.11 1.51 30.63
CA ASP A 182 -19.35 1.67 31.87
C ASP A 182 -19.69 3.03 32.54
N GLU A 183 -19.77 4.12 31.78
CA GLU A 183 -20.23 5.43 32.28
C GLU A 183 -21.67 5.40 32.77
N ALA A 184 -22.57 4.75 32.04
CA ALA A 184 -23.97 4.59 32.45
C ALA A 184 -24.10 3.75 33.73
N LEU A 185 -23.26 2.75 33.90
CA LEU A 185 -23.21 1.92 35.09
C LEU A 185 -22.68 2.70 36.31
N GLU A 186 -21.66 3.52 36.14
CA GLU A 186 -21.14 4.39 37.20
C GLU A 186 -22.16 5.44 37.63
N LEU A 187 -22.88 6.05 36.69
CA LEU A 187 -23.96 7.01 37.00
C LEU A 187 -25.11 6.34 37.73
N ALA A 188 -25.47 5.11 37.36
CA ALA A 188 -26.53 4.35 38.06
C ALA A 188 -26.12 3.98 39.50
N ILE A 189 -24.84 3.65 39.73
CA ILE A 189 -24.30 3.36 41.06
C ILE A 189 -24.25 4.65 41.92
N ALA A 190 -23.86 5.78 41.31
CA ALA A 190 -23.83 7.07 42.02
C ALA A 190 -25.21 7.57 42.41
N GLY A 191 -26.23 7.38 41.56
CA GLY A 191 -27.64 7.74 41.83
C GLY A 191 -28.34 6.84 42.86
N SER A 192 -27.81 5.64 43.15
CA SER A 192 -28.36 4.72 44.16
C SER A 192 -27.85 5.01 45.58
N LYS A 193 -26.91 5.93 45.75
CA LYS A 193 -26.34 6.30 47.07
C LYS A 193 -26.83 7.66 47.58
N ALA A 194 -27.77 8.30 46.92
CA ALA A 194 -28.44 9.51 47.30
C ALA A 194 -29.90 9.19 47.74
#